data_8a3414d70233b9d2edc907876776f565
#
_entry.id   8a3414d70233b9d2edc907876776f565
#
_cell.length_a   1.000
_cell.length_b   1.000
_cell.length_c   1.000
_cell.angle_alpha   90.00
_cell.angle_beta   90.00
_cell.angle_gamma   90.00
#
_symmetry.space_group_name_H-M   'P 1'
#
loop_
_entity.id
_entity.type
_entity.pdbx_description
1 polymer ?
#
loop_
_entity_poly.entity_id
_entity_poly.type
_entity_poly.pdbx_seq_one_letter_code
_entity_poly.pdbx_strand_id
1 'polypeptide(L)'
;MNLNKDCLILYYAQFHILRIIKNYICNMKILIFTSICLFSYSVIAQNIENIVVNDSRIDTLASTQIEINTLKKGIDGFRVQIHHNQSQNRAKSQKFRTKFSTDFPNLKTYFEFKSPYYKIQVGNFVNKLDAYKVQKEISRKYQGTYIVPAIIPFDEVSQ
;
A
#
# COMPACT_ATOMS: atom_id res chain seq x y z
N MET A 1 -4.56 70.63 55.64
CA MET A 1 -3.96 69.78 54.56
C MET A 1 -4.37 68.35 54.87
N ASN A 2 -5.34 67.83 54.13
CA ASN A 2 -6.07 66.59 54.46
C ASN A 2 -5.37 65.36 53.85
N LEU A 3 -4.20 65.01 54.31
CA LEU A 3 -3.46 63.80 53.85
C LEU A 3 -4.15 62.46 54.16
N ASN A 4 -5.10 62.49 55.10
CA ASN A 4 -5.74 61.24 55.55
C ASN A 4 -6.94 60.80 54.70
N LYS A 5 -7.55 61.70 53.92
CA LYS A 5 -8.69 61.36 53.04
C LYS A 5 -8.24 60.82 51.72
N ASP A 6 -7.15 61.34 51.16
CA ASP A 6 -6.63 60.89 49.83
C ASP A 6 -6.05 59.48 49.96
N CYS A 7 -5.43 59.13 51.07
CA CYS A 7 -4.91 57.78 51.30
C CYS A 7 -6.05 56.71 51.43
N LEU A 8 -7.18 57.11 52.02
CA LEU A 8 -8.37 56.25 52.20
C LEU A 8 -9.07 56.01 50.87
N ILE A 9 -9.15 57.03 50.00
CA ILE A 9 -9.74 56.93 48.65
C ILE A 9 -8.90 55.99 47.75
N LEU A 10 -7.58 56.12 47.78
CA LEU A 10 -6.67 55.25 47.02
C LEU A 10 -6.78 53.78 47.52
N TYR A 11 -6.91 53.56 48.83
CA TYR A 11 -7.09 52.23 49.38
C TYR A 11 -8.40 51.58 48.94
N TYR A 12 -9.50 52.30 48.92
CA TYR A 12 -10.79 51.83 48.40
C TYR A 12 -10.78 51.58 46.92
N ALA A 13 -10.15 52.44 46.15
CA ALA A 13 -10.01 52.25 44.71
C ALA A 13 -9.20 50.96 44.37
N GLN A 14 -8.14 50.74 45.12
CA GLN A 14 -7.30 49.54 44.94
C GLN A 14 -8.06 48.25 45.28
N PHE A 15 -8.91 48.31 46.36
CA PHE A 15 -9.72 47.17 46.73
C PHE A 15 -10.83 46.86 45.72
N HIS A 16 -11.41 47.89 45.11
CA HIS A 16 -12.40 47.74 44.03
C HIS A 16 -11.80 47.16 42.77
N ILE A 17 -10.62 47.59 42.38
CA ILE A 17 -9.90 47.08 41.21
C ILE A 17 -9.54 45.60 41.40
N LEU A 18 -9.04 45.21 42.56
CA LEU A 18 -8.72 43.82 42.88
C LEU A 18 -9.98 42.91 42.87
N ARG A 19 -11.11 43.44 43.31
CA ARG A 19 -12.39 42.70 43.26
C ARG A 19 -12.88 42.49 41.84
N ILE A 20 -12.74 43.49 41.00
CA ILE A 20 -13.10 43.41 39.57
C ILE A 20 -12.18 42.39 38.84
N ILE A 21 -10.88 42.45 39.06
CA ILE A 21 -9.91 41.52 38.46
C ILE A 21 -10.21 40.08 38.91
N LYS A 22 -10.52 39.87 40.19
CA LYS A 22 -10.87 38.54 40.68
C LYS A 22 -12.13 37.97 40.02
N ASN A 23 -13.15 38.80 39.80
CA ASN A 23 -14.36 38.37 39.08
C ASN A 23 -14.09 38.05 37.61
N TYR A 24 -13.25 38.83 36.90
CA TYR A 24 -12.84 38.55 35.52
C TYR A 24 -12.08 37.23 35.43
N ILE A 25 -11.15 36.96 36.34
CA ILE A 25 -10.40 35.72 36.38
C ILE A 25 -11.32 34.52 36.67
N CYS A 26 -12.29 34.69 37.55
CA CYS A 26 -13.25 33.63 37.88
C CYS A 26 -14.14 33.29 36.67
N ASN A 27 -14.69 34.29 35.98
CA ASN A 27 -15.51 34.12 34.79
C ASN A 27 -14.69 33.50 33.61
N MET A 28 -13.45 33.91 33.44
CA MET A 28 -12.56 33.35 32.44
C MET A 28 -12.28 31.86 32.68
N LYS A 29 -12.09 31.44 33.94
CA LYS A 29 -11.93 30.03 34.28
C LYS A 29 -13.18 29.19 33.96
N ILE A 30 -14.36 29.74 34.23
CA ILE A 30 -15.65 29.09 33.93
C ILE A 30 -15.82 28.95 32.42
N LEU A 31 -15.46 29.96 31.63
CA LEU A 31 -15.53 29.94 30.17
C LEU A 31 -14.59 28.89 29.56
N ILE A 32 -13.39 28.77 30.12
CA ILE A 32 -12.43 27.74 29.69
C ILE A 32 -12.94 26.35 30.01
N PHE A 33 -13.49 26.18 31.23
CA PHE A 33 -14.01 24.89 31.66
C PHE A 33 -15.22 24.43 30.85
N THR A 34 -16.15 25.34 30.54
CA THR A 34 -17.29 25.05 29.64
C THR A 34 -16.86 24.73 28.22
N SER A 35 -15.84 25.40 27.68
CA SER A 35 -15.27 25.10 26.36
C SER A 35 -14.66 23.71 26.32
N ILE A 36 -13.93 23.28 27.34
CA ILE A 36 -13.34 21.94 27.44
C ILE A 36 -14.44 20.87 27.51
N CYS A 37 -15.50 21.11 28.30
CA CYS A 37 -16.62 20.19 28.41
C CYS A 37 -17.36 20.03 27.07
N LEU A 38 -17.56 21.10 26.29
CA LEU A 38 -18.20 21.04 24.97
C LEU A 38 -17.36 20.29 23.97
N PHE A 39 -16.02 20.39 24.05
CA PHE A 39 -15.11 19.66 23.20
C PHE A 39 -15.11 18.14 23.47
N SER A 40 -15.39 17.75 24.73
CA SER A 40 -15.44 16.32 25.11
C SER A 40 -16.64 15.58 24.53
N TYR A 41 -17.74 16.25 24.22
CA TYR A 41 -18.92 15.63 23.59
C TYR A 41 -18.74 15.34 22.09
N SER A 42 -17.79 16.00 21.42
CA SER A 42 -17.55 15.79 19.99
C SER A 42 -16.82 14.47 19.67
N VAL A 43 -16.19 13.83 20.64
CA VAL A 43 -15.40 12.60 20.45
C VAL A 43 -16.30 11.35 20.41
N ILE A 44 -17.53 11.41 20.90
CA ILE A 44 -18.44 10.24 20.96
C ILE A 44 -19.17 10.01 19.64
N ALA A 45 -19.14 10.98 18.70
CA ALA A 45 -19.87 10.91 17.44
C ALA A 45 -19.19 10.08 16.34
N GLN A 46 -18.07 9.41 16.63
CA GLN A 46 -17.31 8.62 15.62
C GLN A 46 -17.53 7.12 15.71
N ASN A 47 -18.55 6.63 16.39
CA ASN A 47 -19.03 5.28 16.17
C ASN A 47 -19.77 5.22 14.84
N ILE A 48 -19.02 5.29 13.74
CA ILE A 48 -19.48 4.79 12.47
C ILE A 48 -19.54 3.26 12.64
N GLU A 49 -20.70 2.75 13.02
CA GLU A 49 -21.02 1.37 12.72
C GLU A 49 -20.76 1.22 11.22
N ASN A 50 -19.67 0.54 10.87
CA ASN A 50 -19.51 0.01 9.54
C ASN A 50 -20.70 -0.95 9.34
N ILE A 51 -21.81 -0.42 8.85
CA ILE A 51 -22.89 -1.24 8.30
C ILE A 51 -22.25 -1.90 7.09
N VAL A 52 -21.59 -3.02 7.34
CA VAL A 52 -21.28 -3.96 6.28
C VAL A 52 -22.63 -4.47 5.84
N VAL A 53 -23.18 -3.81 4.84
CA VAL A 53 -24.34 -4.34 4.11
C VAL A 53 -23.82 -5.62 3.47
N ASN A 54 -23.93 -6.73 4.19
CA ASN A 54 -23.69 -8.05 3.64
C ASN A 54 -24.78 -8.29 2.59
N ASP A 55 -24.53 -7.78 1.38
CA ASP A 55 -25.28 -8.23 0.23
C ASP A 55 -24.87 -9.71 0.00
N SER A 56 -25.86 -10.59 0.08
CA SER A 56 -25.68 -12.03 -0.15
C SER A 56 -25.01 -12.33 -1.51
N ARG A 57 -25.05 -11.38 -2.43
CA ARG A 57 -24.32 -11.45 -3.70
C ARG A 57 -22.81 -11.35 -3.54
N ILE A 58 -22.33 -10.58 -2.53
CA ILE A 58 -20.89 -10.47 -2.24
C ILE A 58 -20.37 -11.81 -1.75
N ASP A 59 -21.09 -12.48 -0.86
CA ASP A 59 -20.71 -13.79 -0.36
C ASP A 59 -20.71 -14.84 -1.48
N THR A 60 -21.66 -14.77 -2.38
CA THR A 60 -21.71 -15.66 -3.56
C THR A 60 -20.54 -15.38 -4.51
N LEU A 61 -20.20 -14.13 -4.76
CA LEU A 61 -19.06 -13.76 -5.60
C LEU A 61 -17.73 -14.17 -4.95
N ALA A 62 -17.61 -13.97 -3.63
CA ALA A 62 -16.42 -14.37 -2.89
C ALA A 62 -16.22 -15.89 -2.92
N SER A 63 -17.27 -16.68 -2.66
CA SER A 63 -17.21 -18.13 -2.71
C SER A 63 -16.90 -18.68 -4.11
N THR A 64 -17.51 -18.10 -5.14
CA THR A 64 -17.21 -18.44 -6.54
C THR A 64 -15.75 -18.10 -6.89
N GLN A 65 -15.26 -16.95 -6.44
CA GLN A 65 -13.87 -16.55 -6.70
C GLN A 65 -12.87 -17.47 -5.97
N ILE A 66 -13.19 -17.91 -4.75
CA ILE A 66 -12.37 -18.88 -4.01
C ILE A 66 -12.35 -20.22 -4.76
N GLU A 67 -13.49 -20.69 -5.23
CA GLU A 67 -13.57 -21.93 -6.01
C GLU A 67 -12.77 -21.85 -7.30
N ILE A 68 -12.89 -20.77 -8.07
CA ILE A 68 -12.08 -20.52 -9.27
C ILE A 68 -10.59 -20.50 -8.91
N ASN A 69 -10.21 -19.84 -7.83
CA ASN A 69 -8.81 -19.72 -7.41
C ASN A 69 -8.24 -21.07 -6.94
N THR A 70 -9.03 -21.93 -6.31
CA THR A 70 -8.59 -23.27 -5.91
C THR A 70 -8.35 -24.19 -7.12
N LEU A 71 -9.13 -23.98 -8.20
CA LEU A 71 -8.92 -24.69 -9.46
C LEU A 71 -7.72 -24.17 -10.26
N LYS A 72 -7.36 -22.91 -10.07
CA LYS A 72 -6.17 -22.31 -10.69
C LYS A 72 -4.91 -22.82 -9.96
N LYS A 73 -3.97 -23.36 -10.71
CA LYS A 73 -2.67 -23.83 -10.19
C LYS A 73 -1.70 -22.67 -9.84
N GLY A 74 -2.15 -21.42 -9.86
CA GLY A 74 -1.35 -20.23 -9.62
C GLY A 74 -2.10 -18.94 -9.90
N ILE A 75 -1.40 -17.83 -9.85
CA ILE A 75 -1.91 -16.50 -10.15
C ILE A 75 -1.56 -16.07 -11.57
N ASP A 76 -2.40 -15.22 -12.15
CA ASP A 76 -2.12 -14.58 -13.42
C ASP A 76 -0.95 -13.58 -13.25
N GLY A 77 0.07 -13.74 -14.05
CA GLY A 77 1.28 -12.91 -13.99
C GLY A 77 1.99 -12.85 -15.34
N PHE A 78 3.27 -12.53 -15.31
CA PHE A 78 4.06 -12.27 -16.49
C PHE A 78 5.41 -12.97 -16.39
N ARG A 79 5.92 -13.40 -17.55
CA ARG A 79 7.29 -13.88 -17.74
C ARG A 79 7.93 -13.13 -18.91
N VAL A 80 9.24 -13.06 -18.92
CA VAL A 80 9.98 -12.55 -20.05
C VAL A 80 10.36 -13.73 -20.94
N GLN A 81 9.86 -13.74 -22.17
CA GLN A 81 10.23 -14.75 -23.15
C GLN A 81 11.41 -14.25 -23.99
N ILE A 82 12.41 -15.10 -24.13
CA ILE A 82 13.57 -14.82 -24.96
C ILE A 82 13.33 -15.42 -26.34
N HIS A 83 13.39 -14.56 -27.35
CA HIS A 83 13.31 -15.02 -28.73
C HIS A 83 14.68 -15.60 -29.11
N HIS A 84 14.79 -16.92 -29.07
CA HIS A 84 15.94 -17.63 -29.59
C HIS A 84 15.52 -18.27 -30.89
N ASN A 85 16.09 -17.77 -31.99
CA ASN A 85 15.92 -18.26 -33.40
C ASN A 85 15.10 -19.54 -33.49
N GLN A 86 13.79 -19.44 -33.37
CA GLN A 86 12.77 -20.49 -33.42
C GLN A 86 13.35 -21.89 -33.64
N SER A 87 14.18 -22.37 -32.73
CA SER A 87 14.89 -23.60 -32.91
C SER A 87 13.96 -24.77 -32.56
N GLN A 88 13.69 -25.58 -33.56
CA GLN A 88 13.06 -26.89 -33.37
C GLN A 88 14.00 -27.89 -32.69
N ASN A 89 15.30 -27.57 -32.64
CA ASN A 89 16.32 -28.43 -32.07
C ASN A 89 16.41 -28.24 -30.56
N ARG A 90 16.01 -29.26 -29.81
CA ARG A 90 16.04 -29.29 -28.35
C ARG A 90 17.45 -29.04 -27.79
N ALA A 91 18.47 -29.66 -28.36
CA ALA A 91 19.85 -29.54 -27.88
C ALA A 91 20.38 -28.10 -27.97
N LYS A 92 20.11 -27.43 -29.11
CA LYS A 92 20.48 -26.01 -29.29
C LYS A 92 19.76 -25.11 -28.26
N SER A 93 18.48 -25.34 -28.07
CA SER A 93 17.67 -24.55 -27.13
C SER A 93 18.10 -24.78 -25.67
N GLN A 94 18.46 -26.03 -25.33
CA GLN A 94 18.97 -26.36 -24.00
C GLN A 94 20.35 -25.71 -23.74
N LYS A 95 21.26 -25.74 -24.74
CA LYS A 95 22.56 -25.07 -24.65
C LYS A 95 22.39 -23.55 -24.45
N PHE A 96 21.45 -22.96 -25.16
CA PHE A 96 21.13 -21.55 -24.99
C PHE A 96 20.57 -21.24 -23.58
N ARG A 97 19.65 -22.05 -23.05
CA ARG A 97 19.13 -21.95 -21.72
C ARG A 97 20.26 -21.98 -20.68
N THR A 98 21.18 -22.94 -20.78
CA THR A 98 22.32 -23.07 -19.88
C THR A 98 23.20 -21.82 -19.91
N LYS A 99 23.52 -21.31 -21.10
CA LYS A 99 24.26 -20.07 -21.25
C LYS A 99 23.56 -18.88 -20.61
N PHE A 100 22.24 -18.76 -20.81
CA PHE A 100 21.46 -17.71 -20.19
C PHE A 100 21.46 -17.80 -18.66
N SER A 101 21.29 -19.01 -18.10
CA SER A 101 21.32 -19.22 -16.65
C SER A 101 22.70 -18.91 -16.02
N THR A 102 23.77 -19.05 -16.79
CA THR A 102 25.11 -18.63 -16.35
C THR A 102 25.24 -17.11 -16.32
N ASP A 103 24.67 -16.43 -17.32
CA ASP A 103 24.71 -14.97 -17.42
C ASP A 103 23.78 -14.25 -16.41
N PHE A 104 22.67 -14.89 -16.06
CA PHE A 104 21.64 -14.38 -15.14
C PHE A 104 21.25 -15.43 -14.08
N PRO A 105 22.12 -15.73 -13.11
CA PRO A 105 21.89 -16.79 -12.16
C PRO A 105 20.70 -16.53 -11.22
N ASN A 106 20.35 -15.27 -11.02
CA ASN A 106 19.24 -14.85 -10.15
C ASN A 106 17.85 -15.01 -10.80
N LEU A 107 17.79 -15.33 -12.12
CA LEU A 107 16.54 -15.48 -12.84
C LEU A 107 16.24 -16.95 -13.10
N LYS A 108 15.12 -17.43 -12.55
CA LYS A 108 14.63 -18.78 -12.83
C LYS A 108 14.25 -18.91 -14.29
N THR A 109 14.73 -19.98 -14.95
CA THR A 109 14.47 -20.24 -16.39
C THR A 109 13.51 -21.39 -16.56
N TYR A 110 12.51 -21.19 -17.40
CA TYR A 110 11.51 -22.17 -17.78
C TYR A 110 11.71 -22.57 -19.23
N PHE A 111 11.65 -23.86 -19.49
CA PHE A 111 11.86 -24.44 -20.81
C PHE A 111 10.61 -25.21 -21.20
N GLU A 112 9.88 -24.69 -22.18
CA GLU A 112 8.60 -25.25 -22.64
C GLU A 112 8.68 -25.60 -24.12
N PHE A 113 8.13 -26.76 -24.47
CA PHE A 113 7.91 -27.09 -25.89
C PHE A 113 6.48 -26.71 -26.26
N LYS A 114 6.37 -25.80 -27.23
CA LYS A 114 5.09 -25.44 -27.83
C LYS A 114 5.26 -25.60 -29.34
N SER A 115 4.77 -26.74 -29.85
CA SER A 115 4.96 -27.14 -31.24
C SER A 115 4.87 -25.97 -32.24
N PRO A 116 5.80 -25.84 -33.19
CA PRO A 116 6.98 -26.70 -33.40
C PRO A 116 8.25 -26.24 -32.67
N TYR A 117 8.19 -25.23 -31.80
CA TYR A 117 9.36 -24.57 -31.23
C TYR A 117 9.52 -24.76 -29.72
N TYR A 118 10.77 -24.71 -29.26
CA TYR A 118 11.11 -24.60 -27.85
C TYR A 118 11.12 -23.14 -27.43
N LYS A 119 10.40 -22.83 -26.33
CA LYS A 119 10.32 -21.51 -25.74
C LYS A 119 11.13 -21.45 -24.43
N ILE A 120 11.85 -20.36 -24.26
CA ILE A 120 12.60 -20.09 -23.05
C ILE A 120 11.97 -18.87 -22.41
N GLN A 121 11.41 -19.04 -21.21
CA GLN A 121 10.82 -18.00 -20.42
C GLN A 121 11.61 -17.82 -19.13
N VAL A 122 11.64 -16.62 -18.60
CA VAL A 122 12.44 -16.28 -17.42
C VAL A 122 11.69 -15.39 -16.45
N GLY A 123 11.93 -15.62 -15.18
CA GLY A 123 11.34 -14.90 -14.07
C GLY A 123 9.86 -15.23 -13.84
N ASN A 124 9.37 -14.83 -12.71
CA ASN A 124 7.96 -14.88 -12.32
C ASN A 124 7.59 -13.50 -11.79
N PHE A 125 6.76 -12.78 -12.51
CA PHE A 125 6.40 -11.41 -12.18
C PHE A 125 4.88 -11.28 -12.06
N VAL A 126 4.41 -10.86 -10.90
CA VAL A 126 2.98 -10.56 -10.70
C VAL A 126 2.61 -9.27 -11.43
N ASN A 127 3.55 -8.32 -11.47
CA ASN A 127 3.34 -7.01 -12.07
C ASN A 127 4.09 -6.92 -13.42
N LYS A 128 3.41 -6.40 -14.44
CA LYS A 128 3.99 -6.17 -15.76
C LYS A 128 5.16 -5.18 -15.75
N LEU A 129 5.14 -4.21 -14.83
CA LEU A 129 6.20 -3.20 -14.73
C LEU A 129 7.53 -3.83 -14.27
N ASP A 130 7.46 -4.79 -13.36
CA ASP A 130 8.66 -5.49 -12.88
C ASP A 130 9.22 -6.42 -13.97
N ALA A 131 8.34 -7.11 -14.70
CA ALA A 131 8.73 -7.83 -15.89
C ALA A 131 9.43 -6.93 -16.93
N TYR A 132 8.95 -5.70 -17.09
CA TYR A 132 9.54 -4.74 -18.03
C TYR A 132 10.93 -4.26 -17.61
N LYS A 133 11.15 -4.01 -16.32
CA LYS A 133 12.49 -3.65 -15.79
C LYS A 133 13.51 -4.73 -16.13
N VAL A 134 13.16 -5.98 -15.83
CA VAL A 134 14.04 -7.14 -16.09
C VAL A 134 14.19 -7.40 -17.59
N GLN A 135 13.12 -7.26 -18.38
CA GLN A 135 13.21 -7.35 -19.84
C GLN A 135 14.21 -6.34 -20.42
N LYS A 136 14.17 -5.08 -19.93
CA LYS A 136 15.10 -4.04 -20.37
C LYS A 136 16.56 -4.36 -20.04
N GLU A 137 16.80 -4.99 -18.90
CA GLU A 137 18.13 -5.46 -18.50
C GLU A 137 18.61 -6.59 -19.41
N ILE A 138 17.79 -7.61 -19.61
CA ILE A 138 18.10 -8.77 -20.46
C ILE A 138 18.30 -8.33 -21.91
N SER A 139 17.51 -7.38 -22.41
CA SER A 139 17.56 -6.93 -23.82
C SER A 139 18.88 -6.29 -24.21
N ARG A 140 19.69 -5.85 -23.25
CA ARG A 140 21.04 -5.32 -23.51
C ARG A 140 21.98 -6.41 -24.05
N LYS A 141 21.77 -7.66 -23.64
CA LYS A 141 22.61 -8.80 -24.04
C LYS A 141 21.89 -9.76 -24.98
N TYR A 142 20.59 -9.91 -24.82
CA TYR A 142 19.74 -10.82 -25.57
C TYR A 142 18.64 -10.04 -26.31
N GLN A 143 18.81 -9.87 -27.61
CA GLN A 143 17.82 -9.19 -28.45
C GLN A 143 16.55 -10.03 -28.63
N GLY A 144 15.43 -9.39 -28.94
CA GLY A 144 14.18 -10.07 -29.23
C GLY A 144 13.45 -10.61 -27.97
N THR A 145 13.65 -9.99 -26.80
CA THR A 145 12.93 -10.33 -25.58
C THR A 145 11.59 -9.60 -25.52
N TYR A 146 10.55 -10.29 -25.07
CA TYR A 146 9.21 -9.71 -24.90
C TYR A 146 8.49 -10.32 -23.70
N ILE A 147 7.52 -9.59 -23.18
CA ILE A 147 6.73 -10.01 -22.01
C ILE A 147 5.55 -10.83 -22.49
N VAL A 148 5.33 -11.96 -21.84
CA VAL A 148 4.20 -12.86 -22.09
C VAL A 148 3.38 -13.06 -20.82
N PRO A 149 2.05 -13.17 -20.91
CA PRO A 149 1.24 -13.59 -19.79
C PRO A 149 1.56 -15.05 -19.44
N ALA A 150 1.60 -15.36 -18.16
CA ALA A 150 1.86 -16.71 -17.68
C ALA A 150 1.16 -16.93 -16.33
N ILE A 151 0.81 -18.16 -16.03
CA ILE A 151 0.33 -18.55 -14.70
C ILE A 151 1.57 -18.84 -13.85
N ILE A 152 1.66 -18.12 -12.74
CA ILE A 152 2.76 -18.25 -11.77
C ILE A 152 2.27 -19.11 -10.62
N PRO A 153 2.89 -20.28 -10.37
CA PRO A 153 2.54 -21.13 -9.23
C PRO A 153 2.65 -20.38 -7.91
N PHE A 154 1.78 -20.66 -6.95
CA PHE A 154 1.73 -19.96 -5.68
C PHE A 154 3.03 -20.09 -4.86
N ASP A 155 3.71 -21.20 -4.97
CA ASP A 155 5.01 -21.48 -4.35
C ASP A 155 6.19 -20.71 -4.97
N GLU A 156 5.98 -20.15 -6.15
CA GLU A 156 7.00 -19.42 -6.91
C GLU A 156 6.76 -17.91 -6.97
N VAL A 157 5.74 -17.43 -6.28
CA VAL A 157 5.49 -16.00 -6.14
C VAL A 157 6.54 -15.44 -5.18
N SER A 158 7.57 -14.79 -5.71
CA SER A 158 8.53 -14.06 -4.88
C SER A 158 7.83 -12.86 -4.23
N GLN A 159 7.89 -12.80 -2.92
CA GLN A 159 7.51 -11.63 -2.14
C GLN A 159 8.45 -10.46 -2.41
#